data_5f43028ce1a3dff7480f32d0dcfbb34e
#
_entry.id   5f43028ce1a3dff7480f32d0dcfbb34e
#
_cell.length_a   1.000
_cell.length_b   1.000
_cell.length_c   1.000
_cell.angle_alpha   90.00
_cell.angle_beta   90.00
_cell.angle_gamma   90.00
#
_symmetry.space_group_name_H-M   'P 1'
#
loop_
_entity.id
_entity.type
_entity.pdbx_description
1 polymer ?
#
loop_
_entity_poly.entity_id
_entity_poly.type
_entity_poly.pdbx_seq_one_letter_code
_entity_poly.pdbx_strand_id
1 'polypeptide(L)'
;MNEKLYTTLIDALVDDGYIVVEDALSKELCHKLLQDARDAEGFKKAGISATDKLHVDATKRRDKTLWLDEDSACKSEYLAFAKGLQEQLNRELYLGLSYYEAHYAIYEEGDFYEKHLDAFRGSKNRVVTTVLYLNEEWRDIDGGELLIYDESDSEIARVAPKSGTLVVFLSDKFPHEVLVSNTTRYSIAGWFRCDR
;
A
#
# COMPACT_ATOMS: atom_id res chain seq x y z
N MET A 1 -13.52 -13.00 11.55
CA MET A 1 -12.08 -12.71 11.77
C MET A 1 -11.74 -11.29 11.35
N ASN A 2 -12.29 -10.79 10.26
CA ASN A 2 -11.99 -9.43 9.77
C ASN A 2 -12.57 -8.28 10.62
N GLU A 3 -13.71 -8.44 11.31
CA GLU A 3 -14.33 -7.36 12.10
C GLU A 3 -13.39 -6.82 13.20
N LYS A 4 -12.71 -7.69 13.94
CA LYS A 4 -11.75 -7.25 14.96
C LYS A 4 -10.57 -6.48 14.35
N LEU A 5 -10.06 -6.93 13.21
CA LEU A 5 -8.99 -6.23 12.49
C LEU A 5 -9.48 -4.86 12.01
N TYR A 6 -10.67 -4.79 11.41
CA TYR A 6 -11.23 -3.51 10.96
C TYR A 6 -11.38 -2.51 12.10
N THR A 7 -11.92 -2.93 13.25
CA THR A 7 -12.01 -2.07 14.43
C THR A 7 -10.63 -1.55 14.85
N THR A 8 -9.63 -2.43 14.95
CA THR A 8 -8.26 -2.03 15.29
C THR A 8 -7.69 -1.01 14.30
N LEU A 9 -7.90 -1.22 12.99
CA LEU A 9 -7.44 -0.29 11.95
C LEU A 9 -8.12 1.07 12.07
N ILE A 10 -9.43 1.09 12.33
CA ILE A 10 -10.23 2.32 12.43
C ILE A 10 -9.84 3.12 13.68
N ASP A 11 -9.74 2.46 14.84
CA ASP A 11 -9.34 3.11 16.09
C ASP A 11 -7.97 3.79 15.93
N ALA A 12 -6.98 3.08 15.37
CA ALA A 12 -5.66 3.65 15.13
C ALA A 12 -5.64 4.80 14.10
N LEU A 13 -6.48 4.73 13.06
CA LEU A 13 -6.61 5.84 12.11
C LEU A 13 -7.20 7.09 12.76
N VAL A 14 -8.08 6.93 13.76
CA VAL A 14 -8.64 8.05 14.54
C VAL A 14 -7.61 8.62 15.51
N ASP A 15 -6.90 7.75 16.24
CA ASP A 15 -6.00 8.15 17.31
C ASP A 15 -4.67 8.69 16.77
N ASP A 16 -4.02 7.93 15.87
CA ASP A 16 -2.65 8.19 15.40
C ASP A 16 -2.60 8.57 13.91
N GLY A 17 -3.64 8.25 13.15
CA GLY A 17 -3.71 8.44 11.70
C GLY A 17 -3.00 7.37 10.88
N TYR A 18 -2.28 6.44 11.50
CA TYR A 18 -1.61 5.33 10.85
C TYR A 18 -1.50 4.11 11.76
N ILE A 19 -1.26 2.94 11.15
CA ILE A 19 -1.00 1.70 11.89
C ILE A 19 -0.18 0.73 11.02
N VAL A 20 0.63 -0.08 11.68
CA VAL A 20 1.32 -1.24 11.13
C VAL A 20 0.82 -2.49 11.85
N VAL A 21 0.28 -3.45 11.12
CA VAL A 21 -0.23 -4.70 11.68
C VAL A 21 0.52 -5.87 11.04
N GLU A 22 1.29 -6.60 11.83
CA GLU A 22 1.91 -7.85 11.40
C GLU A 22 0.86 -8.97 11.35
N ASP A 23 1.05 -9.94 10.45
CA ASP A 23 0.14 -11.07 10.24
C ASP A 23 -1.35 -10.65 10.08
N ALA A 24 -1.59 -9.49 9.45
CA ALA A 24 -2.93 -8.94 9.24
C ALA A 24 -3.81 -9.82 8.35
N LEU A 25 -3.22 -10.42 7.32
CA LEU A 25 -3.86 -11.39 6.44
C LEU A 25 -3.20 -12.77 6.56
N SER A 26 -3.94 -13.81 6.17
CA SER A 26 -3.43 -15.18 6.29
C SER A 26 -2.20 -15.40 5.41
N LYS A 27 -1.25 -16.19 5.91
CA LYS A 27 -0.05 -16.58 5.14
C LYS A 27 -0.42 -17.28 3.83
N GLU A 28 -1.51 -18.05 3.83
CA GLU A 28 -1.98 -18.72 2.62
C GLU A 28 -2.43 -17.73 1.55
N LEU A 29 -3.21 -16.70 1.92
CA LEU A 29 -3.63 -15.66 0.98
C LEU A 29 -2.41 -14.87 0.46
N CYS A 30 -1.51 -14.46 1.34
CA CYS A 30 -0.30 -13.73 0.96
C CYS A 30 0.59 -14.56 0.01
N HIS A 31 0.73 -15.86 0.27
CA HIS A 31 1.45 -16.77 -0.62
C HIS A 31 0.80 -16.85 -2.01
N LYS A 32 -0.52 -17.02 -2.09
CA LYS A 32 -1.24 -17.05 -3.37
C LYS A 32 -1.11 -15.74 -4.14
N LEU A 33 -1.21 -14.59 -3.46
CA LEU A 33 -1.00 -13.27 -4.06
C LEU A 33 0.45 -13.08 -4.55
N LEU A 34 1.44 -13.60 -3.81
CA LEU A 34 2.83 -13.57 -4.24
C LEU A 34 3.05 -14.41 -5.52
N GLN A 35 2.49 -15.62 -5.58
CA GLN A 35 2.60 -16.46 -6.78
C GLN A 35 1.88 -15.80 -7.97
N ASP A 36 0.67 -15.29 -7.77
CA ASP A 36 -0.07 -14.54 -8.79
C ASP A 36 0.75 -13.35 -9.33
N ALA A 37 1.40 -12.58 -8.44
CA ALA A 37 2.27 -11.46 -8.84
C ALA A 37 3.52 -11.91 -9.60
N ARG A 38 4.10 -13.07 -9.26
CA ARG A 38 5.27 -13.64 -9.96
C ARG A 38 4.96 -14.15 -11.34
N ASP A 39 3.76 -14.72 -11.50
CA ASP A 39 3.30 -15.34 -12.76
C ASP A 39 2.64 -14.32 -13.69
N ALA A 40 2.24 -13.15 -13.16
CA ALA A 40 1.55 -12.12 -13.91
C ALA A 40 2.45 -11.42 -14.94
N GLU A 41 1.90 -11.18 -16.11
CA GLU A 41 2.51 -10.40 -17.18
C GLU A 41 1.90 -8.97 -17.22
N GLY A 42 2.57 -8.06 -17.93
CA GLY A 42 2.02 -6.73 -18.19
C GLY A 42 2.40 -5.66 -17.18
N PHE A 43 3.35 -5.93 -16.28
CA PHE A 43 3.92 -4.89 -15.42
C PHE A 43 4.50 -3.74 -16.23
N LYS A 44 4.21 -2.52 -15.80
CA LYS A 44 4.70 -1.28 -16.41
C LYS A 44 5.54 -0.50 -15.40
N LYS A 45 6.56 0.21 -15.86
CA LYS A 45 7.29 1.16 -15.01
C LYS A 45 6.30 2.15 -14.40
N ALA A 46 6.37 2.30 -13.09
CA ALA A 46 5.51 3.22 -12.38
C ALA A 46 5.79 4.67 -12.79
N GLY A 47 4.74 5.46 -12.95
CA GLY A 47 4.84 6.88 -13.23
C GLY A 47 4.54 7.72 -12.00
N ILE A 48 5.05 8.95 -11.98
CA ILE A 48 4.67 10.00 -11.03
C ILE A 48 3.66 10.90 -11.72
N SER A 49 2.47 11.06 -11.15
CA SER A 49 1.46 11.99 -11.66
C SER A 49 1.67 13.36 -11.00
N ALA A 50 2.26 14.31 -11.73
CA ALA A 50 2.35 15.71 -11.27
C ALA A 50 1.27 16.61 -11.88
N THR A 51 0.64 16.19 -12.97
CA THR A 51 -0.48 16.79 -13.70
C THR A 51 -1.09 15.68 -14.56
N ASP A 52 -2.14 15.93 -15.34
CA ASP A 52 -2.89 14.95 -16.16
C ASP A 52 -2.05 14.03 -17.11
N LYS A 53 -0.72 14.03 -16.97
CA LYS A 53 0.19 13.16 -17.73
C LYS A 53 1.06 12.36 -16.77
N LEU A 54 0.95 11.03 -16.86
CA LEU A 54 1.89 10.11 -16.22
C LEU A 54 3.30 10.37 -16.76
N HIS A 55 4.22 10.82 -15.90
CA HIS A 55 5.63 10.99 -16.25
C HIS A 55 6.45 9.94 -15.50
N VAL A 56 7.21 9.14 -16.23
CA VAL A 56 8.16 8.17 -15.63
C VAL A 56 9.44 8.93 -15.30
N ASP A 57 9.73 9.09 -14.03
CA ASP A 57 10.96 9.69 -13.53
C ASP A 57 11.75 8.67 -12.71
N ALA A 58 12.68 7.99 -13.37
CA ALA A 58 13.52 6.95 -12.74
C ALA A 58 14.50 7.49 -11.69
N THR A 59 14.63 8.81 -11.53
CA THR A 59 15.41 9.41 -10.44
C THR A 59 14.64 9.46 -9.14
N LYS A 60 13.30 9.34 -9.20
CA LYS A 60 12.40 9.43 -8.05
C LYS A 60 11.71 8.10 -7.71
N ARG A 61 11.40 7.30 -8.74
CA ARG A 61 10.64 6.06 -8.60
C ARG A 61 11.07 5.05 -9.65
N ARG A 62 11.34 3.80 -9.24
CA ARG A 62 11.83 2.77 -10.16
C ARG A 62 10.99 1.50 -10.22
N ASP A 63 10.04 1.31 -9.32
CA ASP A 63 9.20 0.12 -9.28
C ASP A 63 8.37 -0.09 -10.56
N LYS A 64 7.90 -1.32 -10.73
CA LYS A 64 6.96 -1.73 -11.75
C LYS A 64 5.61 -2.01 -11.11
N THR A 65 4.53 -1.65 -11.77
CA THR A 65 3.17 -1.83 -11.24
C THR A 65 2.26 -2.56 -12.22
N LEU A 66 1.32 -3.33 -11.65
CA LEU A 66 0.22 -3.97 -12.38
C LEU A 66 -1.06 -3.79 -11.56
N TRP A 67 -2.06 -3.08 -12.13
CA TRP A 67 -3.34 -2.86 -11.46
C TRP A 67 -4.04 -4.18 -11.18
N LEU A 68 -4.63 -4.29 -9.97
CA LEU A 68 -5.44 -5.43 -9.60
C LEU A 68 -6.84 -5.34 -10.24
N ASP A 69 -7.29 -6.48 -10.72
CA ASP A 69 -8.67 -6.76 -11.12
C ASP A 69 -9.14 -8.05 -10.43
N GLU A 70 -10.36 -8.48 -10.66
CA GLU A 70 -10.94 -9.69 -10.06
C GLU A 70 -10.74 -10.94 -10.92
N ASP A 71 -9.66 -11.03 -11.67
CA ASP A 71 -9.39 -12.12 -12.62
C ASP A 71 -8.86 -13.41 -11.98
N SER A 72 -8.47 -13.37 -10.68
CA SER A 72 -8.05 -14.54 -9.92
C SER A 72 -8.74 -14.62 -8.54
N ALA A 73 -8.85 -15.85 -8.00
CA ALA A 73 -9.50 -16.08 -6.72
C ALA A 73 -8.80 -15.34 -5.54
N CYS A 74 -7.46 -15.28 -5.54
CA CYS A 74 -6.72 -14.60 -4.48
C CYS A 74 -6.88 -13.08 -4.57
N LYS A 75 -6.91 -12.49 -5.76
CA LYS A 75 -7.19 -11.07 -5.94
C LYS A 75 -8.63 -10.74 -5.52
N SER A 76 -9.61 -11.55 -5.92
CA SER A 76 -11.00 -11.38 -5.48
C SER A 76 -11.14 -11.47 -3.95
N GLU A 77 -10.43 -12.38 -3.28
CA GLU A 77 -10.42 -12.50 -1.81
C GLU A 77 -9.81 -11.25 -1.15
N TYR A 78 -8.69 -10.75 -1.66
CA TYR A 78 -8.07 -9.51 -1.18
C TYR A 78 -8.96 -8.28 -1.39
N LEU A 79 -9.55 -8.15 -2.58
CA LEU A 79 -10.46 -7.04 -2.90
C LEU A 79 -11.75 -7.10 -2.07
N ALA A 80 -12.24 -8.29 -1.74
CA ALA A 80 -13.36 -8.47 -0.80
C ALA A 80 -12.99 -8.02 0.62
N PHE A 81 -11.77 -8.31 1.10
CA PHE A 81 -11.25 -7.76 2.35
C PHE A 81 -11.22 -6.22 2.32
N ALA A 82 -10.67 -5.63 1.26
CA ALA A 82 -10.60 -4.17 1.11
C ALA A 82 -12.00 -3.54 1.07
N LYS A 83 -12.95 -4.15 0.35
CA LYS A 83 -14.34 -3.71 0.33
C LYS A 83 -15.00 -3.72 1.71
N GLY A 84 -14.79 -4.78 2.49
CA GLY A 84 -15.29 -4.84 3.86
C GLY A 84 -14.70 -3.74 4.75
N LEU A 85 -13.40 -3.43 4.60
CA LEU A 85 -12.78 -2.31 5.30
C LEU A 85 -13.37 -0.96 4.84
N GLN A 86 -13.60 -0.75 3.54
CA GLN A 86 -14.24 0.45 3.02
C GLN A 86 -15.63 0.69 3.63
N GLU A 87 -16.45 -0.37 3.70
CA GLU A 87 -17.79 -0.30 4.27
C GLU A 87 -17.74 0.08 5.76
N GLN A 88 -16.79 -0.46 6.52
CA GLN A 88 -16.60 -0.12 7.93
C GLN A 88 -16.08 1.31 8.11
N LEU A 89 -15.08 1.75 7.33
CA LEU A 89 -14.58 3.14 7.34
C LEU A 89 -15.70 4.15 7.04
N ASN A 90 -16.56 3.85 6.08
CA ASN A 90 -17.71 4.70 5.76
C ASN A 90 -18.74 4.73 6.89
N ARG A 91 -18.99 3.59 7.52
CA ARG A 91 -19.98 3.49 8.60
C ARG A 91 -19.54 4.21 9.88
N GLU A 92 -18.26 4.04 10.27
CA GLU A 92 -17.74 4.55 11.54
C GLU A 92 -17.22 5.99 11.44
N LEU A 93 -16.60 6.36 10.29
CA LEU A 93 -15.92 7.64 10.13
C LEU A 93 -16.59 8.59 9.12
N TYR A 94 -17.66 8.14 8.45
CA TYR A 94 -18.40 8.94 7.46
C TYR A 94 -17.53 9.52 6.34
N LEU A 95 -16.49 8.78 5.90
CA LEU A 95 -15.49 9.28 4.95
C LEU A 95 -16.02 9.45 3.52
N GLY A 96 -17.15 8.82 3.17
CA GLY A 96 -17.75 8.90 1.83
C GLY A 96 -16.87 8.26 0.76
N LEU A 97 -16.17 7.18 1.10
CA LEU A 97 -15.31 6.43 0.18
C LEU A 97 -16.18 5.73 -0.88
N SER A 98 -15.90 5.97 -2.15
CA SER A 98 -16.69 5.45 -3.27
C SER A 98 -16.09 4.19 -3.88
N TYR A 99 -14.75 4.06 -3.89
CA TYR A 99 -14.06 2.89 -4.42
C TYR A 99 -12.66 2.70 -3.83
N TYR A 100 -12.13 1.52 -4.07
CA TYR A 100 -10.76 1.15 -3.76
C TYR A 100 -10.02 0.79 -5.05
N GLU A 101 -8.84 1.34 -5.25
CA GLU A 101 -7.92 0.99 -6.32
C GLU A 101 -6.64 0.44 -5.73
N ALA A 102 -6.07 -0.59 -6.32
CA ALA A 102 -4.81 -1.17 -5.88
C ALA A 102 -4.01 -1.76 -7.04
N HIS A 103 -2.70 -1.86 -6.85
CA HIS A 103 -1.81 -2.52 -7.79
C HIS A 103 -0.75 -3.35 -7.08
N TYR A 104 -0.27 -4.41 -7.71
CA TYR A 104 1.00 -4.99 -7.36
C TYR A 104 2.11 -3.98 -7.63
N ALA A 105 3.08 -3.91 -6.72
CA ALA A 105 4.31 -3.15 -6.88
C ALA A 105 5.51 -4.07 -6.71
N ILE A 106 6.38 -4.09 -7.71
CA ILE A 106 7.64 -4.86 -7.71
C ILE A 106 8.79 -3.87 -7.72
N TYR A 107 9.63 -3.99 -6.70
CA TYR A 107 10.93 -3.31 -6.61
C TYR A 107 12.01 -4.36 -6.85
N GLU A 108 12.76 -4.24 -7.93
CA GLU A 108 13.92 -5.08 -8.19
C GLU A 108 15.13 -4.60 -7.36
N GLU A 109 16.23 -5.34 -7.39
CA GLU A 109 17.47 -4.91 -6.73
C GLU A 109 17.90 -3.52 -7.23
N GLY A 110 18.12 -2.59 -6.29
CA GLY A 110 18.46 -1.20 -6.57
C GLY A 110 17.26 -0.27 -6.78
N ASP A 111 16.04 -0.78 -6.77
CA ASP A 111 14.83 0.04 -6.90
C ASP A 111 14.45 0.70 -5.58
N PHE A 112 13.82 1.87 -5.68
CA PHE A 112 13.39 2.69 -4.55
C PHE A 112 12.23 3.60 -4.97
N TYR A 113 11.62 4.28 -3.97
CA TYR A 113 10.71 5.39 -4.21
C TYR A 113 11.00 6.51 -3.22
N GLU A 114 11.37 7.69 -3.75
CA GLU A 114 11.66 8.88 -2.93
C GLU A 114 10.47 9.31 -2.07
N LYS A 115 10.76 10.07 -1.01
CA LYS A 115 9.76 10.63 -0.10
C LYS A 115 8.69 11.42 -0.83
N HIS A 116 7.44 11.05 -0.60
CA HIS A 116 6.26 11.63 -1.24
C HIS A 116 5.03 11.54 -0.35
N LEU A 117 3.97 12.24 -0.74
CA LEU A 117 2.61 12.10 -0.22
C LEU A 117 1.73 11.49 -1.32
N ASP A 118 0.81 10.60 -0.93
CA ASP A 118 -0.11 9.97 -1.88
C ASP A 118 -1.25 10.88 -2.34
N ALA A 119 -1.61 11.86 -1.52
CA ALA A 119 -2.60 12.88 -1.86
C ALA A 119 -1.92 14.20 -2.19
N PHE A 120 -2.04 14.66 -3.44
CA PHE A 120 -1.53 15.97 -3.83
C PHE A 120 -2.38 17.11 -3.24
N ARG A 121 -1.72 18.24 -2.93
CA ARG A 121 -2.42 19.48 -2.59
C ARG A 121 -3.30 19.90 -3.79
N GLY A 122 -4.63 19.75 -3.63
CA GLY A 122 -5.61 20.09 -4.67
C GLY A 122 -6.38 18.89 -5.28
N SER A 123 -5.90 17.66 -5.12
CA SER A 123 -6.64 16.44 -5.48
C SER A 123 -6.71 15.51 -4.26
N LYS A 124 -7.63 15.80 -3.32
CA LYS A 124 -7.82 15.02 -2.08
C LYS A 124 -8.77 13.84 -2.28
N ASN A 125 -8.69 13.14 -3.42
CA ASN A 125 -9.56 12.00 -3.66
C ASN A 125 -9.03 10.68 -3.06
N ARG A 126 -7.73 10.55 -2.79
CA ARG A 126 -7.14 9.48 -1.99
C ARG A 126 -7.24 9.85 -0.51
N VAL A 127 -7.94 9.05 0.27
CA VAL A 127 -8.23 9.35 1.68
C VAL A 127 -7.42 8.45 2.61
N VAL A 128 -7.41 7.15 2.33
CA VAL A 128 -6.67 6.17 3.12
C VAL A 128 -5.79 5.35 2.18
N THR A 129 -4.52 5.22 2.52
CA THR A 129 -3.53 4.38 1.85
C THR A 129 -3.39 3.06 2.58
N THR A 130 -3.22 1.99 1.82
CA THR A 130 -2.89 0.66 2.34
C THR A 130 -1.67 0.11 1.62
N VAL A 131 -0.79 -0.60 2.34
CA VAL A 131 0.32 -1.36 1.75
C VAL A 131 0.35 -2.74 2.40
N LEU A 132 0.14 -3.80 1.62
CA LEU A 132 0.28 -5.18 2.04
C LEU A 132 1.57 -5.77 1.47
N TYR A 133 2.41 -6.35 2.31
CA TYR A 133 3.65 -7.00 1.89
C TYR A 133 3.47 -8.49 1.68
N LEU A 134 4.20 -9.04 0.69
CA LEU A 134 4.06 -10.42 0.25
C LEU A 134 5.34 -11.26 0.40
N ASN A 135 6.44 -10.71 0.94
CA ASN A 135 7.75 -11.34 0.95
C ASN A 135 7.89 -12.30 2.15
N GLU A 136 8.02 -13.60 1.89
CA GLU A 136 7.97 -14.64 2.92
C GLU A 136 9.23 -14.72 3.78
N GLU A 137 10.42 -14.50 3.20
CA GLU A 137 11.71 -14.61 3.87
C GLU A 137 12.48 -13.30 3.74
N TRP A 138 12.05 -12.26 4.50
CA TRP A 138 12.70 -10.95 4.46
C TRP A 138 13.67 -10.77 5.64
N ARG A 139 14.91 -10.38 5.33
CA ARG A 139 15.97 -10.13 6.31
C ARG A 139 16.35 -8.65 6.31
N ASP A 140 16.93 -8.15 7.39
CA ASP A 140 17.33 -6.74 7.49
C ASP A 140 18.33 -6.32 6.40
N ILE A 141 19.18 -7.24 5.92
CA ILE A 141 20.11 -6.98 4.83
C ILE A 141 19.42 -6.79 3.46
N ASP A 142 18.19 -7.23 3.32
CA ASP A 142 17.44 -7.16 2.06
C ASP A 142 16.93 -5.74 1.77
N GLY A 143 16.94 -4.82 2.76
CA GLY A 143 16.57 -3.41 2.60
C GLY A 143 15.09 -3.21 2.24
N GLY A 144 14.77 -2.17 1.47
CA GLY A 144 13.43 -1.94 0.93
C GLY A 144 12.35 -1.63 1.97
N GLU A 145 12.72 -1.17 3.15
CA GLU A 145 11.80 -0.77 4.20
C GLU A 145 10.95 0.43 3.74
N LEU A 146 9.73 0.50 4.22
CA LEU A 146 8.91 1.70 4.16
C LEU A 146 9.23 2.58 5.37
N LEU A 147 9.63 3.81 5.13
CA LEU A 147 9.73 4.84 6.17
C LEU A 147 8.50 5.72 6.13
N ILE A 148 7.93 6.01 7.29
CA ILE A 148 6.81 6.94 7.47
C ILE A 148 7.28 8.10 8.33
N TYR A 149 6.90 9.32 7.95
CA TYR A 149 7.29 10.56 8.60
C TYR A 149 6.08 11.34 9.09
N ASP A 150 6.28 12.08 10.16
CA ASP A 150 5.29 13.04 10.64
C ASP A 150 5.38 14.39 9.90
N GLU A 151 4.53 15.33 10.29
CA GLU A 151 4.52 16.69 9.73
C GLU A 151 5.81 17.50 10.00
N SER A 152 6.61 17.10 11.01
CA SER A 152 7.90 17.69 11.33
C SER A 152 9.07 17.06 10.58
N ASP A 153 8.77 16.14 9.65
CA ASP A 153 9.74 15.35 8.88
C ASP A 153 10.58 14.37 9.73
N SER A 154 10.07 14.01 10.92
CA SER A 154 10.67 12.99 11.78
C SER A 154 10.19 11.60 11.40
N GLU A 155 11.10 10.63 11.31
CA GLU A 155 10.75 9.21 11.11
C GLU A 155 9.96 8.69 12.32
N ILE A 156 8.71 8.26 12.08
CA ILE A 156 7.82 7.72 13.11
C ILE A 156 7.62 6.21 12.99
N ALA A 157 7.87 5.64 11.81
CA ALA A 157 7.84 4.20 11.61
C ALA A 157 8.81 3.76 10.52
N ARG A 158 9.41 2.58 10.74
CA ARG A 158 10.24 1.84 9.77
C ARG A 158 9.69 0.44 9.67
N VAL A 159 9.20 0.06 8.50
CA VAL A 159 8.47 -1.18 8.28
C VAL A 159 9.23 -2.08 7.34
N ALA A 160 9.71 -3.21 7.85
CA ALA A 160 10.26 -4.28 7.01
C ALA A 160 9.12 -4.91 6.18
N PRO A 161 9.33 -5.14 4.86
CA PRO A 161 8.26 -5.60 3.97
C PRO A 161 7.99 -7.10 4.08
N LYS A 162 7.75 -7.60 5.31
CA LYS A 162 7.47 -9.02 5.60
C LYS A 162 6.06 -9.41 5.22
N SER A 163 5.90 -10.60 4.69
CA SER A 163 4.60 -11.16 4.27
C SER A 163 3.54 -11.07 5.36
N GLY A 164 2.34 -10.63 4.99
CA GLY A 164 1.21 -10.47 5.89
C GLY A 164 1.19 -9.16 6.67
N THR A 165 2.28 -8.37 6.66
CA THR A 165 2.28 -7.04 7.26
C THR A 165 1.45 -6.07 6.41
N LEU A 166 0.46 -5.45 7.05
CA LEU A 166 -0.41 -4.43 6.48
C LEU A 166 -0.11 -3.08 7.13
N VAL A 167 0.18 -2.09 6.31
CA VAL A 167 0.30 -0.68 6.72
C VAL A 167 -0.93 0.06 6.23
N VAL A 168 -1.54 0.86 7.10
CA VAL A 168 -2.69 1.71 6.76
C VAL A 168 -2.46 3.10 7.31
N PHE A 169 -2.67 4.14 6.50
CA PHE A 169 -2.49 5.53 6.93
C PHE A 169 -3.33 6.53 6.14
N LEU A 170 -3.54 7.72 6.72
CA LEU A 170 -4.21 8.83 6.04
C LEU A 170 -3.31 9.39 4.93
N SER A 171 -3.79 9.36 3.69
CA SER A 171 -2.99 9.62 2.48
C SER A 171 -2.42 11.03 2.37
N ASP A 172 -3.00 12.01 3.06
CA ASP A 172 -2.61 13.42 3.01
C ASP A 172 -1.77 13.88 4.21
N LYS A 173 -1.53 12.98 5.19
CA LYS A 173 -0.81 13.35 6.43
C LYS A 173 0.61 12.85 6.49
N PHE A 174 0.91 11.67 5.93
CA PHE A 174 2.16 10.97 6.18
C PHE A 174 3.05 10.92 4.94
N PRO A 175 4.08 11.78 4.85
CA PRO A 175 5.16 11.58 3.89
C PRO A 175 5.81 10.23 4.13
N HIS A 176 6.10 9.50 3.06
CA HIS A 176 6.71 8.19 3.16
C HIS A 176 7.61 7.90 1.97
N GLU A 177 8.55 6.99 2.14
CA GLU A 177 9.47 6.54 1.11
C GLU A 177 9.73 5.04 1.20
N VAL A 178 10.15 4.45 0.08
CA VAL A 178 10.67 3.09 0.03
C VAL A 178 12.17 3.17 -0.15
N LEU A 179 12.92 2.65 0.81
CA LEU A 179 14.36 2.58 0.74
C LEU A 179 14.81 1.64 -0.36
N VAL A 180 16.08 1.75 -0.76
CA VAL A 180 16.67 0.86 -1.78
C VAL A 180 16.50 -0.59 -1.37
N SER A 181 15.91 -1.38 -2.25
CA SER A 181 15.77 -2.81 -2.08
C SER A 181 17.03 -3.52 -2.59
N ASN A 182 17.58 -4.42 -1.81
CA ASN A 182 18.74 -5.22 -2.19
C ASN A 182 18.35 -6.57 -2.81
N THR A 183 17.04 -6.83 -2.89
CA THR A 183 16.47 -8.02 -3.54
C THR A 183 15.09 -7.68 -4.08
N THR A 184 14.46 -8.58 -4.84
CA THR A 184 13.11 -8.34 -5.37
C THR A 184 12.08 -8.30 -4.26
N ARG A 185 11.35 -7.19 -4.15
CA ARG A 185 10.34 -6.89 -3.15
C ARG A 185 8.96 -6.79 -3.78
N TYR A 186 8.00 -7.54 -3.25
CA TYR A 186 6.61 -7.57 -3.69
C TYR A 186 5.69 -6.95 -2.65
N SER A 187 4.77 -6.12 -3.10
CA SER A 187 3.70 -5.55 -2.27
C SER A 187 2.45 -5.27 -3.09
N ILE A 188 1.33 -5.04 -2.39
CA ILE A 188 0.13 -4.43 -2.96
C ILE A 188 -0.02 -3.06 -2.32
N ALA A 189 0.02 -2.01 -3.14
CA ALA A 189 -0.30 -0.66 -2.72
C ALA A 189 -1.70 -0.28 -3.21
N GLY A 190 -2.51 0.32 -2.32
CA GLY A 190 -3.89 0.64 -2.64
C GLY A 190 -4.41 1.88 -1.92
N TRP A 191 -5.50 2.44 -2.47
CA TRP A 191 -6.09 3.68 -1.98
C TRP A 191 -7.61 3.60 -1.94
N PHE A 192 -8.17 3.95 -0.79
CA PHE A 192 -9.59 4.27 -0.69
C PHE A 192 -9.81 5.72 -1.13
N ARG A 193 -10.77 5.92 -2.03
CA ARG A 193 -10.99 7.20 -2.71
C ARG A 193 -12.43 7.68 -2.60
N CYS A 194 -12.57 9.01 -2.62
CA CYS A 194 -13.88 9.68 -2.80
C CYS A 194 -13.98 10.17 -4.25
N ASP A 195 -15.17 10.03 -4.84
CA ASP A 195 -15.54 10.78 -6.04
C ASP A 195 -15.84 12.22 -5.63
N ARG A 196 -15.04 13.16 -6.12
CA ARG A 196 -15.28 14.60 -5.97
C ARG A 196 -15.16 15.30 -7.30
#